data_59ec43cdbbca32e954b2920086c3ecf5
#
_entry.id   59ec43cdbbca32e954b2920086c3ecf5
#
_cell.length_a   1.000
_cell.length_b   1.000
_cell.length_c   1.000
_cell.angle_alpha   90.00
_cell.angle_beta   90.00
_cell.angle_gamma   90.00
#
_symmetry.space_group_name_H-M   'P 1'
#
loop_
_entity.id
_entity.type
_entity.pdbx_description
1 polymer ?
#
loop_
_entity_poly.entity_id
_entity_poly.type
_entity_poly.pdbx_seq_one_letter_code
_entity_poly.pdbx_strand_id
1 'polypeptide(L)'
;YRNRASYTKLLLGTRYVLLRREFLRWQGYRREIPDIARNMLVTMGGSDPQNVTLKVLQALKNIDIDGFEAVCVVGGGNPHYGALKDFVETANLPFRIERDVKDMSQLMAWADVAITAGGTTCWELTFMGVPFVIVVLAENQQLVADSLDNIGCALNLEWHCNLPSFRVSESLMRLMRDQRWRAEMSQCGQGMVDGKGVFRVLSSAGFKVLNLRPAYKEDCRLLWEWANDAVVRNYSFNSDPIPWEEHVKWFNERLNDPNCLIFIAEDADGTPVGQIRFEVTGEGAEVGVSVDKSKRNLGYGTLLIEQGVKEVFRSMIIKSVHAFIKPDNIGSIRSFEKAGFRYVGLYNIKGYNAEHYVLVRKKGFSKSHCFGYKTE
;
A
#
# COMPACT_ATOMS: atom_id res chain seq x y z
N TYR A 1 -14.79 3.38 -26.84
CA TYR A 1 -14.28 1.99 -26.97
C TYR A 1 -15.06 1.14 -27.97
N ARG A 2 -15.94 1.73 -28.83
CA ARG A 2 -16.81 0.97 -29.76
C ARG A 2 -16.01 0.24 -30.86
N ASN A 3 -14.89 0.79 -31.31
CA ASN A 3 -14.08 0.26 -32.44
C ASN A 3 -12.84 -0.51 -31.94
N ARG A 4 -13.01 -1.42 -30.98
CA ARG A 4 -11.90 -2.28 -30.52
C ARG A 4 -11.95 -3.65 -31.19
N ALA A 5 -10.78 -4.31 -31.29
CA ALA A 5 -10.70 -5.70 -31.72
C ALA A 5 -11.46 -6.61 -30.73
N SER A 6 -12.09 -7.69 -31.22
CA SER A 6 -12.92 -8.59 -30.40
C SER A 6 -12.18 -9.24 -29.24
N TYR A 7 -10.86 -9.42 -29.37
CA TYR A 7 -9.98 -9.97 -28.32
C TYR A 7 -9.53 -8.94 -27.27
N THR A 8 -9.86 -7.64 -27.45
CA THR A 8 -9.46 -6.60 -26.50
C THR A 8 -10.30 -6.66 -25.23
N LYS A 9 -9.65 -6.94 -24.09
CA LYS A 9 -10.28 -6.89 -22.77
C LYS A 9 -10.09 -5.50 -22.16
N LEU A 10 -11.21 -4.85 -21.81
CA LEU A 10 -11.18 -3.56 -21.13
C LEU A 10 -11.14 -3.77 -19.62
N LEU A 11 -10.20 -3.10 -18.95
CA LEU A 11 -10.06 -3.07 -17.49
C LEU A 11 -10.50 -1.69 -17.01
N LEU A 12 -11.79 -1.53 -16.75
CA LEU A 12 -12.43 -0.26 -16.44
C LEU A 12 -12.79 -0.14 -14.96
N GLY A 13 -12.83 1.10 -14.50
CA GLY A 13 -13.23 1.47 -13.14
C GLY A 13 -12.08 1.56 -12.15
N THR A 14 -12.39 2.08 -10.96
CA THR A 14 -11.43 2.43 -9.90
C THR A 14 -10.66 1.24 -9.36
N ARG A 15 -11.21 0.02 -9.46
CA ARG A 15 -10.54 -1.22 -9.06
C ARG A 15 -9.24 -1.50 -9.84
N TYR A 16 -9.02 -0.86 -10.99
CA TYR A 16 -7.82 -1.00 -11.83
C TYR A 16 -6.89 0.22 -11.76
N VAL A 17 -7.12 1.12 -10.83
CA VAL A 17 -6.25 2.28 -10.62
C VAL A 17 -4.84 1.81 -10.28
N LEU A 18 -3.86 2.33 -11.05
CA LEU A 18 -2.44 2.04 -10.85
C LEU A 18 -1.85 3.09 -9.93
N LEU A 19 -1.52 2.71 -8.72
CA LEU A 19 -0.82 3.57 -7.77
C LEU A 19 0.69 3.37 -7.88
N ARG A 20 1.47 4.41 -7.57
CA ARG A 20 2.92 4.34 -7.43
C ARG A 20 3.29 3.44 -6.26
N ARG A 21 4.49 2.84 -6.34
CA ARG A 21 4.95 1.82 -5.38
C ARG A 21 4.98 2.32 -3.92
N GLU A 22 5.27 3.59 -3.69
CA GLU A 22 5.32 4.17 -2.35
C GLU A 22 3.97 4.13 -1.61
N PHE A 23 2.85 3.99 -2.33
CA PHE A 23 1.53 3.87 -1.73
C PHE A 23 1.22 2.45 -1.21
N LEU A 24 1.93 1.42 -1.67
CA LEU A 24 1.63 0.04 -1.27
C LEU A 24 1.78 -0.20 0.24
N ARG A 25 2.67 0.51 0.90
CA ARG A 25 2.85 0.43 2.36
C ARG A 25 1.67 1.00 3.17
N TRP A 26 0.78 1.76 2.52
CA TRP A 26 -0.39 2.36 3.12
C TRP A 26 -1.66 1.53 2.92
N GLN A 27 -1.55 0.30 2.43
CA GLN A 27 -2.70 -0.61 2.36
C GLN A 27 -3.25 -0.86 3.77
N GLY A 28 -4.59 -0.67 3.92
CA GLY A 28 -5.24 -0.77 5.22
C GLY A 28 -5.12 0.47 6.12
N TYR A 29 -4.41 1.51 5.67
CA TYR A 29 -4.33 2.77 6.40
C TYR A 29 -5.73 3.36 6.62
N ARG A 30 -6.00 3.78 7.86
CA ARG A 30 -7.21 4.52 8.23
C ARG A 30 -6.80 5.93 8.62
N ARG A 31 -7.39 6.91 7.94
CA ARG A 31 -7.10 8.32 8.22
C ARG A 31 -7.87 8.79 9.45
N GLU A 32 -7.17 9.41 10.38
CA GLU A 32 -7.78 10.21 11.43
C GLU A 32 -8.15 11.60 10.89
N ILE A 33 -9.34 12.07 11.21
CA ILE A 33 -9.85 13.37 10.75
C ILE A 33 -9.88 14.33 11.93
N PRO A 34 -8.98 15.34 11.98
CA PRO A 34 -8.96 16.32 13.07
C PRO A 34 -10.21 17.21 13.06
N ASP A 35 -10.55 17.83 14.20
CA ASP A 35 -11.70 18.76 14.30
C ASP A 35 -11.53 19.93 13.33
N ILE A 36 -10.35 20.53 13.28
CA ILE A 36 -9.95 21.57 12.33
C ILE A 36 -8.77 21.08 11.51
N ALA A 37 -8.89 21.13 10.20
CA ALA A 37 -7.76 20.83 9.30
C ALA A 37 -6.79 22.03 9.28
N ARG A 38 -5.48 21.73 9.38
CA ARG A 38 -4.42 22.76 9.37
C ARG A 38 -3.40 22.52 8.29
N ASN A 39 -3.15 21.28 7.96
CA ASN A 39 -2.10 20.86 7.03
C ASN A 39 -2.66 20.73 5.61
N MET A 40 -2.22 21.58 4.70
CA MET A 40 -2.70 21.61 3.32
C MET A 40 -1.63 21.18 2.32
N LEU A 41 -1.97 20.25 1.44
CA LEU A 41 -1.16 19.87 0.29
C LEU A 41 -1.69 20.58 -0.97
N VAL A 42 -0.81 21.29 -1.67
CA VAL A 42 -1.10 21.93 -2.96
C VAL A 42 -0.30 21.22 -4.05
N THR A 43 -0.96 20.74 -5.10
CA THR A 43 -0.27 20.14 -6.25
C THR A 43 -1.10 20.23 -7.54
N MET A 44 -0.63 21.01 -8.52
CA MET A 44 -1.32 21.21 -9.81
C MET A 44 -0.76 20.33 -10.93
N GLY A 45 -0.08 19.24 -10.56
CA GLY A 45 0.48 18.30 -11.52
C GLY A 45 1.89 18.65 -12.01
N GLY A 46 2.31 18.01 -13.13
CA GLY A 46 3.70 18.03 -13.58
C GLY A 46 4.19 19.33 -14.22
N SER A 47 3.32 20.05 -14.94
CA SER A 47 3.74 21.18 -15.77
C SER A 47 3.04 22.50 -15.43
N ASP A 48 1.75 22.49 -15.12
CA ASP A 48 0.93 23.69 -14.82
C ASP A 48 1.27 24.92 -15.68
N PRO A 49 1.08 24.84 -17.00
CA PRO A 49 1.55 25.90 -17.93
C PRO A 49 0.84 27.24 -17.71
N GLN A 50 -0.35 27.27 -17.16
CA GLN A 50 -1.13 28.48 -16.85
C GLN A 50 -0.83 29.05 -15.48
N ASN A 51 0.13 28.46 -14.74
CA ASN A 51 0.51 28.89 -13.39
C ASN A 51 -0.67 29.00 -12.40
N VAL A 52 -1.55 28.02 -12.45
CA VAL A 52 -2.71 27.95 -11.53
C VAL A 52 -2.26 27.75 -10.09
N THR A 53 -1.08 27.12 -9.89
CA THR A 53 -0.42 27.04 -8.59
C THR A 53 -0.28 28.40 -7.93
N LEU A 54 0.19 29.44 -8.66
CA LEU A 54 0.31 30.79 -8.09
C LEU A 54 -1.06 31.37 -7.69
N LYS A 55 -2.07 31.17 -8.51
CA LYS A 55 -3.44 31.61 -8.20
C LYS A 55 -3.97 30.96 -6.92
N VAL A 56 -3.71 29.67 -6.73
CA VAL A 56 -4.08 28.95 -5.51
C VAL A 56 -3.30 29.51 -4.31
N LEU A 57 -1.97 29.64 -4.40
CA LEU A 57 -1.15 30.21 -3.32
C LEU A 57 -1.58 31.63 -2.93
N GLN A 58 -2.00 32.44 -3.89
CA GLN A 58 -2.58 33.77 -3.63
C GLN A 58 -3.91 33.68 -2.87
N ALA A 59 -4.75 32.71 -3.19
CA ALA A 59 -6.01 32.50 -2.48
C ALA A 59 -5.76 32.02 -1.03
N LEU A 60 -4.71 31.22 -0.79
CA LEU A 60 -4.36 30.75 0.55
C LEU A 60 -3.94 31.86 1.53
N LYS A 61 -3.55 33.04 1.04
CA LYS A 61 -3.29 34.20 1.91
C LYS A 61 -4.50 34.61 2.75
N ASN A 62 -5.70 34.29 2.29
CA ASN A 62 -6.96 34.63 2.94
C ASN A 62 -7.48 33.52 3.87
N ILE A 63 -6.69 32.46 4.11
CA ILE A 63 -7.04 31.39 5.04
C ILE A 63 -6.79 31.88 6.47
N ASP A 64 -7.87 32.02 7.24
CA ASP A 64 -7.85 32.42 8.64
C ASP A 64 -8.14 31.19 9.51
N ILE A 65 -7.08 30.40 9.72
CA ILE A 65 -7.07 29.22 10.62
C ILE A 65 -5.77 29.24 11.39
N ASP A 66 -5.88 29.21 12.72
CA ASP A 66 -4.72 29.18 13.60
C ASP A 66 -3.90 27.90 13.41
N GLY A 67 -2.58 28.04 13.27
CA GLY A 67 -1.67 26.94 13.00
C GLY A 67 -1.77 26.37 11.56
N PHE A 68 -2.33 27.12 10.61
CA PHE A 68 -2.38 26.71 9.20
C PHE A 68 -0.99 26.61 8.59
N GLU A 69 -0.71 25.49 7.91
CA GLU A 69 0.51 25.24 7.13
C GLU A 69 0.17 24.72 5.75
N ALA A 70 0.95 25.11 4.73
CA ALA A 70 0.79 24.58 3.38
C ALA A 70 2.11 24.09 2.78
N VAL A 71 2.06 22.93 2.14
CA VAL A 71 3.14 22.39 1.31
C VAL A 71 2.70 22.41 -0.13
N CYS A 72 3.42 23.18 -0.95
CA CYS A 72 3.22 23.23 -2.38
C CYS A 72 4.21 22.33 -3.10
N VAL A 73 3.73 21.26 -3.74
CA VAL A 73 4.55 20.38 -4.55
C VAL A 73 4.47 20.80 -6.01
N VAL A 74 5.62 21.13 -6.57
CA VAL A 74 5.77 21.59 -7.96
C VAL A 74 6.47 20.50 -8.76
N GLY A 75 5.88 20.09 -9.87
CA GLY A 75 6.47 19.10 -10.76
C GLY A 75 7.75 19.61 -11.46
N GLY A 76 8.64 18.69 -11.80
CA GLY A 76 9.94 19.02 -12.44
C GLY A 76 9.83 19.77 -13.77
N GLY A 77 8.72 19.57 -14.50
CA GLY A 77 8.41 20.25 -15.77
C GLY A 77 7.73 21.61 -15.63
N ASN A 78 7.49 22.11 -14.43
CA ASN A 78 6.82 23.39 -14.24
C ASN A 78 7.76 24.56 -14.55
N PRO A 79 7.44 25.43 -15.55
CA PRO A 79 8.29 26.54 -15.95
C PRO A 79 8.27 27.71 -14.95
N HIS A 80 7.32 27.74 -14.03
CA HIS A 80 7.08 28.86 -13.09
C HIS A 80 7.75 28.65 -11.72
N TYR A 81 8.56 27.61 -11.53
CA TYR A 81 9.14 27.26 -10.23
C TYR A 81 9.84 28.43 -9.54
N GLY A 82 10.65 29.23 -10.28
CA GLY A 82 11.33 30.40 -9.73
C GLY A 82 10.37 31.42 -9.13
N ALA A 83 9.38 31.82 -9.91
CA ALA A 83 8.35 32.78 -9.48
C ALA A 83 7.51 32.27 -8.29
N LEU A 84 7.20 30.96 -8.25
CA LEU A 84 6.49 30.35 -7.13
C LEU A 84 7.33 30.34 -5.86
N LYS A 85 8.64 30.07 -5.98
CA LYS A 85 9.57 30.09 -4.86
C LYS A 85 9.71 31.49 -4.30
N ASP A 86 9.94 32.50 -5.16
CA ASP A 86 10.05 33.89 -4.77
C ASP A 86 8.76 34.37 -4.07
N PHE A 87 7.58 33.95 -4.59
CA PHE A 87 6.31 34.27 -3.95
C PHE A 87 6.20 33.70 -2.53
N VAL A 88 6.58 32.43 -2.33
CA VAL A 88 6.50 31.77 -1.01
C VAL A 88 7.48 32.42 -0.03
N GLU A 89 8.71 32.73 -0.46
CA GLU A 89 9.75 33.34 0.38
C GLU A 89 9.36 34.79 0.77
N THR A 90 8.73 35.55 -0.13
CA THR A 90 8.35 36.94 0.13
C THR A 90 7.02 37.09 0.86
N ALA A 91 6.15 36.10 0.78
CA ALA A 91 4.79 36.17 1.34
C ALA A 91 4.76 36.17 2.88
N ASN A 92 5.87 35.76 3.54
CA ASN A 92 5.96 35.60 5.00
C ASN A 92 4.81 34.77 5.60
N LEU A 93 4.43 33.71 4.90
CA LEU A 93 3.36 32.79 5.26
C LEU A 93 3.93 31.43 5.60
N PRO A 94 3.23 30.60 6.36
CA PRO A 94 3.66 29.25 6.73
C PRO A 94 3.55 28.29 5.55
N PHE A 95 4.11 28.67 4.41
CA PHE A 95 4.15 27.90 3.18
C PHE A 95 5.56 27.43 2.90
N ARG A 96 5.68 26.20 2.42
CA ARG A 96 6.93 25.70 1.86
C ARG A 96 6.69 25.12 0.48
N ILE A 97 7.69 25.24 -0.37
CA ILE A 97 7.66 24.71 -1.72
C ILE A 97 8.64 23.55 -1.86
N GLU A 98 8.17 22.46 -2.42
CA GLU A 98 8.98 21.28 -2.68
C GLU A 98 8.93 20.94 -4.17
N ARG A 99 10.04 20.46 -4.72
CA ARG A 99 10.15 20.07 -6.13
C ARG A 99 10.58 18.61 -6.25
N ASP A 100 9.99 17.90 -7.21
CA ASP A 100 10.33 16.51 -7.53
C ASP A 100 10.31 15.57 -6.31
N VAL A 101 9.27 15.66 -5.51
CA VAL A 101 9.08 14.84 -4.32
C VAL A 101 9.09 13.36 -4.68
N LYS A 102 10.00 12.61 -4.07
CA LYS A 102 10.16 11.17 -4.34
C LYS A 102 9.10 10.31 -3.66
N ASP A 103 8.56 10.79 -2.55
CA ASP A 103 7.58 10.08 -1.74
C ASP A 103 6.39 10.98 -1.40
N MET A 104 5.44 11.02 -2.33
CA MET A 104 4.19 11.78 -2.16
C MET A 104 3.28 11.16 -1.10
N SER A 105 3.40 9.87 -0.84
CA SER A 105 2.52 9.19 0.11
C SER A 105 2.71 9.71 1.55
N GLN A 106 3.93 10.09 1.93
CA GLN A 106 4.20 10.71 3.25
C GLN A 106 3.59 12.11 3.36
N LEU A 107 3.70 12.93 2.31
CA LEU A 107 3.05 14.25 2.30
C LEU A 107 1.53 14.14 2.34
N MET A 108 0.97 13.16 1.64
CA MET A 108 -0.48 12.89 1.69
C MET A 108 -0.91 12.34 3.05
N ALA A 109 -0.07 11.60 3.76
CA ALA A 109 -0.35 11.17 5.13
C ALA A 109 -0.31 12.34 6.13
N TRP A 110 0.61 13.30 5.93
CA TRP A 110 0.71 14.52 6.74
C TRP A 110 -0.46 15.50 6.49
N ALA A 111 -0.95 15.61 5.25
CA ALA A 111 -1.97 16.58 4.88
C ALA A 111 -3.34 16.24 5.45
N ASP A 112 -4.03 17.21 6.03
CA ASP A 112 -5.44 17.08 6.45
C ASP A 112 -6.41 17.30 5.29
N VAL A 113 -6.02 18.19 4.35
CA VAL A 113 -6.76 18.52 3.12
C VAL A 113 -5.80 18.74 1.96
N ALA A 114 -6.30 18.63 0.73
CA ALA A 114 -5.50 18.94 -0.45
C ALA A 114 -6.29 19.78 -1.48
N ILE A 115 -5.54 20.49 -2.34
CA ILE A 115 -6.06 21.05 -3.58
C ILE A 115 -5.18 20.59 -4.74
N THR A 116 -5.82 20.06 -5.79
CA THR A 116 -5.10 19.39 -6.89
C THR A 116 -5.77 19.63 -8.24
N ALA A 117 -5.03 19.37 -9.31
CA ALA A 117 -5.61 19.23 -10.64
C ALA A 117 -6.34 17.88 -10.79
N GLY A 118 -7.29 17.77 -11.73
CA GLY A 118 -8.10 16.58 -11.98
C GLY A 118 -7.33 15.43 -12.66
N GLY A 119 -6.06 15.23 -12.31
CA GLY A 119 -5.18 14.20 -12.85
C GLY A 119 -5.12 12.91 -12.03
N THR A 120 -4.08 12.10 -12.28
CA THR A 120 -3.88 10.80 -11.57
C THR A 120 -3.67 10.95 -10.08
N THR A 121 -3.22 12.10 -9.60
CA THR A 121 -3.06 12.43 -8.19
C THR A 121 -4.38 12.34 -7.41
N CYS A 122 -5.52 12.57 -8.07
CA CYS A 122 -6.83 12.36 -7.46
C CYS A 122 -6.99 10.93 -6.90
N TRP A 123 -6.53 9.93 -7.63
CA TRP A 123 -6.64 8.53 -7.20
C TRP A 123 -5.72 8.20 -6.02
N GLU A 124 -4.57 8.86 -5.95
CA GLU A 124 -3.65 8.73 -4.82
C GLU A 124 -4.23 9.37 -3.56
N LEU A 125 -4.80 10.58 -3.67
CA LEU A 125 -5.52 11.25 -2.58
C LEU A 125 -6.73 10.43 -2.12
N THR A 126 -7.50 9.91 -3.07
CA THR A 126 -8.64 9.01 -2.81
C THR A 126 -8.22 7.78 -2.01
N PHE A 127 -7.14 7.10 -2.42
CA PHE A 127 -6.60 5.95 -1.72
C PHE A 127 -6.13 6.28 -0.29
N MET A 128 -5.47 7.42 -0.13
CA MET A 128 -4.99 7.90 1.17
C MET A 128 -6.12 8.49 2.05
N GLY A 129 -7.33 8.58 1.53
CA GLY A 129 -8.47 9.18 2.23
C GLY A 129 -8.28 10.65 2.56
N VAL A 130 -7.47 11.38 1.80
CA VAL A 130 -7.30 12.83 1.97
C VAL A 130 -8.52 13.54 1.39
N PRO A 131 -9.28 14.35 2.16
CA PRO A 131 -10.30 15.22 1.61
C PRO A 131 -9.67 16.25 0.69
N PHE A 132 -10.22 16.46 -0.51
CA PHE A 132 -9.57 17.35 -1.47
C PHE A 132 -10.51 18.12 -2.39
N VAL A 133 -9.96 19.19 -2.93
CA VAL A 133 -10.59 20.07 -3.88
C VAL A 133 -9.91 19.91 -5.23
N ILE A 134 -10.67 19.87 -6.32
CA ILE A 134 -10.17 19.72 -7.69
C ILE A 134 -10.36 21.03 -8.44
N VAL A 135 -9.31 21.45 -9.17
CA VAL A 135 -9.37 22.51 -10.17
C VAL A 135 -9.09 21.89 -11.53
N VAL A 136 -10.00 22.06 -12.48
CA VAL A 136 -9.84 21.50 -13.82
C VAL A 136 -8.90 22.39 -14.65
N LEU A 137 -7.81 21.79 -15.15
CA LEU A 137 -6.79 22.46 -15.96
C LEU A 137 -6.86 22.07 -17.45
N ALA A 138 -7.46 20.92 -17.78
CA ALA A 138 -7.52 20.37 -19.14
C ALA A 138 -8.78 19.52 -19.32
N GLU A 139 -9.28 19.42 -20.57
CA GLU A 139 -10.53 18.71 -20.90
C GLU A 139 -10.58 17.25 -20.43
N ASN A 140 -9.46 16.55 -20.52
CA ASN A 140 -9.37 15.16 -20.08
C ASN A 140 -9.51 14.96 -18.56
N GLN A 141 -9.48 16.06 -17.79
CA GLN A 141 -9.63 16.04 -16.33
C GLN A 141 -11.09 16.23 -15.88
N GLN A 142 -11.94 16.84 -16.74
CA GLN A 142 -13.32 17.17 -16.41
C GLN A 142 -14.10 15.94 -15.91
N LEU A 143 -14.03 14.85 -16.66
CA LEU A 143 -14.80 13.64 -16.34
C LEU A 143 -14.42 13.02 -14.99
N VAL A 144 -13.14 13.10 -14.62
CA VAL A 144 -12.64 12.64 -13.32
C VAL A 144 -13.14 13.55 -12.20
N ALA A 145 -13.03 14.88 -12.41
CA ALA A 145 -13.47 15.87 -11.44
C ALA A 145 -14.97 15.76 -11.15
N ASP A 146 -15.80 15.71 -12.21
CA ASP A 146 -17.25 15.59 -12.08
C ASP A 146 -17.66 14.26 -11.42
N SER A 147 -16.98 13.17 -11.78
CA SER A 147 -17.28 11.87 -11.19
C SER A 147 -16.99 11.83 -9.69
N LEU A 148 -15.85 12.37 -9.25
CA LEU A 148 -15.46 12.38 -7.84
C LEU A 148 -16.32 13.33 -7.00
N ASP A 149 -16.76 14.46 -7.57
CA ASP A 149 -17.67 15.40 -6.94
C ASP A 149 -19.07 14.78 -6.76
N ASN A 150 -19.63 14.22 -7.83
CA ASN A 150 -20.96 13.59 -7.83
C ASN A 150 -21.11 12.48 -6.79
N ILE A 151 -20.05 11.75 -6.46
CA ILE A 151 -20.06 10.69 -5.45
C ILE A 151 -19.62 11.17 -4.06
N GLY A 152 -19.26 12.44 -3.92
CA GLY A 152 -18.87 13.04 -2.65
C GLY A 152 -17.45 12.71 -2.19
N CYS A 153 -16.56 12.25 -3.08
CA CYS A 153 -15.16 11.96 -2.74
C CYS A 153 -14.24 13.17 -2.83
N ALA A 154 -14.64 14.23 -3.56
CA ALA A 154 -13.92 15.47 -3.70
C ALA A 154 -14.90 16.63 -3.94
N LEU A 155 -14.42 17.87 -3.89
CA LEU A 155 -15.15 19.05 -4.33
C LEU A 155 -14.56 19.54 -5.65
N ASN A 156 -15.35 19.61 -6.72
CA ASN A 156 -14.94 20.18 -8.00
C ASN A 156 -15.19 21.70 -8.02
N LEU A 157 -14.14 22.51 -8.17
CA LEU A 157 -14.23 23.96 -8.36
C LEU A 157 -14.32 24.36 -9.84
N GLU A 158 -14.49 23.39 -10.73
CA GLU A 158 -14.62 23.58 -12.17
C GLU A 158 -13.31 24.12 -12.83
N TRP A 159 -13.45 24.86 -13.94
CA TRP A 159 -12.33 25.30 -14.75
C TRP A 159 -11.56 26.46 -14.13
N HIS A 160 -10.23 26.37 -14.13
CA HIS A 160 -9.30 27.35 -13.58
C HIS A 160 -9.47 28.76 -14.15
N CYS A 161 -9.87 28.90 -15.44
CA CYS A 161 -10.03 30.20 -16.10
C CYS A 161 -11.22 31.02 -15.53
N ASN A 162 -12.26 30.32 -15.06
CA ASN A 162 -13.48 30.97 -14.52
C ASN A 162 -13.48 30.97 -12.98
N LEU A 163 -12.41 30.55 -12.33
CA LEU A 163 -12.34 30.39 -10.89
C LEU A 163 -11.72 31.62 -10.21
N PRO A 164 -12.50 32.45 -9.51
CA PRO A 164 -11.97 33.59 -8.75
C PRO A 164 -11.27 33.10 -7.47
N SER A 165 -10.22 33.82 -7.05
CA SER A 165 -9.40 33.41 -5.88
C SER A 165 -10.21 33.34 -4.58
N PHE A 166 -11.23 34.22 -4.41
CA PHE A 166 -12.07 34.18 -3.20
C PHE A 166 -12.89 32.88 -3.10
N ARG A 167 -13.36 32.32 -4.24
CA ARG A 167 -14.09 31.05 -4.25
C ARG A 167 -13.19 29.89 -3.82
N VAL A 168 -11.89 29.93 -4.17
CA VAL A 168 -10.92 28.94 -3.72
C VAL A 168 -10.75 29.01 -2.20
N SER A 169 -10.47 30.19 -1.65
CA SER A 169 -10.28 30.37 -0.21
C SER A 169 -11.54 30.04 0.60
N GLU A 170 -12.72 30.47 0.16
CA GLU A 170 -14.00 30.17 0.82
C GLU A 170 -14.26 28.65 0.88
N SER A 171 -14.11 27.96 -0.25
CA SER A 171 -14.33 26.52 -0.33
C SER A 171 -13.34 25.73 0.53
N LEU A 172 -12.07 26.15 0.54
CA LEU A 172 -11.05 25.53 1.38
C LEU A 172 -11.32 25.79 2.87
N MET A 173 -11.63 27.02 3.28
CA MET A 173 -11.96 27.33 4.68
C MET A 173 -13.17 26.53 5.16
N ARG A 174 -14.22 26.40 4.32
CA ARG A 174 -15.37 25.57 4.66
C ARG A 174 -14.96 24.11 4.85
N LEU A 175 -14.20 23.54 3.91
CA LEU A 175 -13.73 22.16 4.02
C LEU A 175 -12.84 21.96 5.26
N MET A 176 -11.96 22.91 5.57
CA MET A 176 -11.05 22.83 6.71
C MET A 176 -11.78 22.89 8.06
N ARG A 177 -12.90 23.60 8.15
CA ARG A 177 -13.70 23.74 9.38
C ARG A 177 -14.75 22.64 9.57
N ASP A 178 -15.18 21.97 8.50
CA ASP A 178 -16.23 20.95 8.54
C ASP A 178 -15.63 19.54 8.65
N GLN A 179 -15.41 19.08 9.88
CA GLN A 179 -14.88 17.73 10.17
C GLN A 179 -15.76 16.62 9.57
N ARG A 180 -17.09 16.77 9.70
CA ARG A 180 -18.02 15.76 9.21
C ARG A 180 -17.92 15.59 7.70
N TRP A 181 -17.90 16.69 6.96
CA TRP A 181 -17.74 16.66 5.51
C TRP A 181 -16.40 15.99 5.10
N ARG A 182 -15.31 16.34 5.79
CA ARG A 182 -14.01 15.65 5.56
C ARG A 182 -14.05 14.16 5.87
N ALA A 183 -14.75 13.76 6.93
CA ALA A 183 -14.89 12.34 7.28
C ALA A 183 -15.68 11.57 6.20
N GLU A 184 -16.76 12.14 5.70
CA GLU A 184 -17.57 11.58 4.62
C GLU A 184 -16.75 11.44 3.33
N MET A 185 -15.99 12.47 2.91
CA MET A 185 -15.09 12.40 1.76
C MET A 185 -14.00 11.33 1.93
N SER A 186 -13.37 11.28 3.08
CA SER A 186 -12.32 10.30 3.38
C SER A 186 -12.83 8.87 3.30
N GLN A 187 -13.98 8.61 3.92
CA GLN A 187 -14.62 7.29 3.90
C GLN A 187 -15.01 6.87 2.48
N CYS A 188 -15.59 7.78 1.71
CA CYS A 188 -15.93 7.55 0.30
C CYS A 188 -14.69 7.14 -0.49
N GLY A 189 -13.60 7.91 -0.38
CA GLY A 189 -12.36 7.66 -1.10
C GLY A 189 -11.73 6.31 -0.77
N GLN A 190 -11.52 6.04 0.51
CA GLN A 190 -10.92 4.77 0.97
C GLN A 190 -11.74 3.53 0.62
N GLY A 191 -13.05 3.68 0.42
CA GLY A 191 -13.92 2.60 -0.08
C GLY A 191 -13.79 2.35 -1.58
N MET A 192 -13.27 3.31 -2.34
CA MET A 192 -13.26 3.27 -3.81
C MET A 192 -11.97 2.71 -4.41
N VAL A 193 -10.80 3.07 -3.86
CA VAL A 193 -9.48 2.66 -4.36
C VAL A 193 -8.77 1.84 -3.29
N ASP A 194 -8.59 0.56 -3.54
CA ASP A 194 -8.04 -0.41 -2.58
C ASP A 194 -6.52 -0.68 -2.74
N GLY A 195 -5.86 -0.03 -3.70
CA GLY A 195 -4.44 -0.19 -3.98
C GLY A 195 -4.05 -1.50 -4.69
N LYS A 196 -5.01 -2.34 -5.07
CA LYS A 196 -4.77 -3.66 -5.70
C LYS A 196 -4.85 -3.63 -7.23
N GLY A 197 -4.97 -2.46 -7.85
CA GLY A 197 -5.15 -2.32 -9.31
C GLY A 197 -4.03 -2.95 -10.13
N VAL A 198 -2.76 -2.78 -9.74
CA VAL A 198 -1.60 -3.39 -10.40
C VAL A 198 -1.71 -4.92 -10.43
N PHE A 199 -2.08 -5.53 -9.31
CA PHE A 199 -2.23 -6.98 -9.21
C PHE A 199 -3.34 -7.50 -10.14
N ARG A 200 -4.48 -6.78 -10.22
CA ARG A 200 -5.58 -7.13 -11.12
C ARG A 200 -5.22 -6.99 -12.60
N VAL A 201 -4.47 -5.95 -12.96
CA VAL A 201 -3.97 -5.77 -14.33
C VAL A 201 -3.04 -6.92 -14.71
N LEU A 202 -2.05 -7.24 -13.88
CA LEU A 202 -1.12 -8.34 -14.12
C LEU A 202 -1.85 -9.71 -14.18
N SER A 203 -2.79 -9.96 -13.27
CA SER A 203 -3.62 -11.17 -13.28
C SER A 203 -4.45 -11.28 -14.56
N SER A 204 -5.01 -10.16 -15.01
CA SER A 204 -5.77 -10.10 -16.28
C SER A 204 -4.91 -10.37 -17.51
N ALA A 205 -3.61 -10.11 -17.43
CA ALA A 205 -2.61 -10.44 -18.44
C ALA A 205 -2.05 -11.88 -18.31
N GLY A 206 -2.61 -12.70 -17.40
CA GLY A 206 -2.20 -14.10 -17.22
C GLY A 206 -1.04 -14.31 -16.25
N PHE A 207 -0.52 -13.25 -15.60
CA PHE A 207 0.52 -13.41 -14.58
C PHE A 207 -0.08 -13.87 -13.25
N LYS A 208 0.57 -14.83 -12.60
CA LYS A 208 0.29 -15.13 -11.19
C LYS A 208 0.93 -14.08 -10.31
N VAL A 209 0.14 -13.45 -9.50
CA VAL A 209 0.59 -12.38 -8.60
C VAL A 209 0.12 -12.68 -7.18
N LEU A 210 0.94 -12.31 -6.21
CA LEU A 210 0.60 -12.33 -4.80
C LEU A 210 0.87 -10.95 -4.20
N ASN A 211 -0.02 -10.51 -3.34
CA ASN A 211 0.21 -9.42 -2.42
C ASN A 211 0.52 -10.00 -1.05
N LEU A 212 1.68 -9.69 -0.47
CA LEU A 212 2.00 -10.05 0.90
C LEU A 212 1.67 -8.89 1.82
N ARG A 213 0.86 -9.16 2.82
CA ARG A 213 0.62 -8.22 3.92
C ARG A 213 0.98 -8.86 5.26
N PRO A 214 1.35 -8.08 6.28
CA PRO A 214 1.46 -8.59 7.64
C PRO A 214 0.17 -9.26 8.09
N ALA A 215 0.27 -10.24 8.98
CA ALA A 215 -0.89 -10.78 9.66
C ALA A 215 -1.40 -9.79 10.72
N TYR A 216 -2.72 -9.71 10.87
CA TYR A 216 -3.41 -8.92 11.89
C TYR A 216 -4.15 -9.84 12.86
N LYS A 217 -4.66 -9.31 13.96
CA LYS A 217 -5.40 -10.08 14.98
C LYS A 217 -6.61 -10.82 14.39
N GLU A 218 -7.24 -10.24 13.40
CA GLU A 218 -8.40 -10.77 12.68
C GLU A 218 -8.07 -12.03 11.87
N ASP A 219 -6.81 -12.25 11.52
CA ASP A 219 -6.36 -13.42 10.77
C ASP A 219 -6.23 -14.69 11.63
N CYS A 220 -6.36 -14.58 12.94
CA CYS A 220 -6.18 -15.67 13.89
C CYS A 220 -7.00 -16.92 13.50
N ARG A 221 -8.27 -16.72 13.17
CA ARG A 221 -9.17 -17.81 12.77
C ARG A 221 -8.75 -18.47 11.47
N LEU A 222 -8.41 -17.69 10.47
CA LEU A 222 -7.94 -18.16 9.17
C LEU A 222 -6.67 -19.00 9.30
N LEU A 223 -5.71 -18.53 10.09
CA LEU A 223 -4.44 -19.24 10.33
C LEU A 223 -4.65 -20.55 11.09
N TRP A 224 -5.59 -20.58 12.04
CA TRP A 224 -5.98 -21.78 12.75
C TRP A 224 -6.60 -22.83 11.82
N GLU A 225 -7.49 -22.42 10.94
CA GLU A 225 -8.13 -23.27 9.95
C GLU A 225 -7.08 -23.87 8.98
N TRP A 226 -6.15 -23.07 8.50
CA TRP A 226 -5.06 -23.55 7.65
C TRP A 226 -4.10 -24.48 8.40
N ALA A 227 -3.79 -24.16 9.66
CA ALA A 227 -2.92 -25.01 10.47
C ALA A 227 -3.56 -26.36 10.81
N ASN A 228 -4.88 -26.45 10.92
CA ASN A 228 -5.62 -27.68 11.18
C ASN A 228 -6.13 -28.41 9.91
N ASP A 229 -5.79 -27.91 8.71
CA ASP A 229 -6.04 -28.66 7.49
C ASP A 229 -5.36 -30.04 7.56
N ALA A 230 -6.08 -31.10 7.20
CA ALA A 230 -5.60 -32.47 7.35
C ALA A 230 -4.26 -32.73 6.65
N VAL A 231 -4.04 -32.15 5.46
CA VAL A 231 -2.78 -32.28 4.72
C VAL A 231 -1.67 -31.54 5.43
N VAL A 232 -1.93 -30.34 5.96
CA VAL A 232 -0.94 -29.57 6.72
C VAL A 232 -0.56 -30.28 8.01
N ARG A 233 -1.53 -30.85 8.75
CA ARG A 233 -1.25 -31.65 9.95
C ARG A 233 -0.40 -32.89 9.65
N ASN A 234 -0.71 -33.60 8.59
CA ASN A 234 0.06 -34.79 8.20
C ASN A 234 1.54 -34.48 7.95
N TYR A 235 1.84 -33.35 7.34
CA TYR A 235 3.21 -32.92 7.07
C TYR A 235 3.85 -32.06 8.18
N SER A 236 3.14 -31.77 9.26
CA SER A 236 3.69 -31.10 10.44
C SER A 236 4.47 -32.11 11.34
N PHE A 237 5.49 -31.64 12.08
CA PHE A 237 6.24 -32.46 13.04
C PHE A 237 5.43 -32.82 14.30
N ASN A 238 4.30 -32.18 14.51
CA ASN A 238 3.23 -32.64 15.39
C ASN A 238 1.96 -32.72 14.54
N SER A 239 1.38 -33.91 14.41
CA SER A 239 0.18 -34.15 13.58
C SER A 239 -1.14 -33.99 14.33
N ASP A 240 -1.10 -33.80 15.67
CA ASP A 240 -2.30 -33.63 16.47
C ASP A 240 -3.04 -32.35 16.10
N PRO A 241 -4.38 -32.35 16.13
CA PRO A 241 -5.17 -31.11 15.97
C PRO A 241 -4.77 -30.08 17.01
N ILE A 242 -4.70 -28.82 16.58
CA ILE A 242 -4.37 -27.69 17.47
C ILE A 242 -5.67 -27.16 18.09
N PRO A 243 -5.84 -27.22 19.45
CA PRO A 243 -6.96 -26.59 20.10
C PRO A 243 -7.02 -25.09 19.85
N TRP A 244 -8.23 -24.54 19.79
CA TRP A 244 -8.42 -23.11 19.49
C TRP A 244 -7.73 -22.20 20.51
N GLU A 245 -7.86 -22.49 21.79
CA GLU A 245 -7.29 -21.69 22.88
C GLU A 245 -5.76 -21.66 22.83
N GLU A 246 -5.14 -22.82 22.52
CA GLU A 246 -3.68 -22.91 22.33
C GLU A 246 -3.22 -22.10 21.13
N HIS A 247 -3.97 -22.15 20.02
CA HIS A 247 -3.64 -21.37 18.84
C HIS A 247 -3.76 -19.85 19.10
N VAL A 248 -4.82 -19.41 19.76
CA VAL A 248 -5.02 -17.99 20.11
C VAL A 248 -3.86 -17.47 20.96
N LYS A 249 -3.45 -18.24 21.97
CA LYS A 249 -2.31 -17.87 22.83
C LYS A 249 -1.03 -17.76 22.01
N TRP A 250 -0.71 -18.82 21.26
CA TRP A 250 0.48 -18.88 20.39
C TRP A 250 0.49 -17.75 19.38
N PHE A 251 -0.64 -17.47 18.71
CA PHE A 251 -0.73 -16.45 17.68
C PHE A 251 -0.51 -15.04 18.27
N ASN A 252 -1.12 -14.73 19.42
CA ASN A 252 -0.90 -13.45 20.09
C ASN A 252 0.55 -13.25 20.54
N GLU A 253 1.20 -14.30 21.05
CA GLU A 253 2.63 -14.26 21.41
C GLU A 253 3.49 -13.99 20.17
N ARG A 254 3.25 -14.68 19.06
CA ARG A 254 4.03 -14.54 17.82
C ARG A 254 3.77 -13.22 17.09
N LEU A 255 2.56 -12.69 17.14
CA LEU A 255 2.22 -11.41 16.53
C LEU A 255 2.95 -10.24 17.20
N ASN A 256 3.26 -10.36 18.49
CA ASN A 256 3.98 -9.35 19.27
C ASN A 256 5.49 -9.62 19.39
N ASP A 257 5.99 -10.73 18.85
CA ASP A 257 7.43 -11.07 18.88
C ASP A 257 8.16 -10.37 17.71
N PRO A 258 9.09 -9.43 17.98
CA PRO A 258 9.85 -8.76 16.93
C PRO A 258 10.72 -9.71 16.09
N ASN A 259 10.99 -10.91 16.56
CA ASN A 259 11.73 -11.94 15.84
C ASN A 259 10.83 -12.89 15.05
N CYS A 260 9.51 -12.68 15.06
CA CYS A 260 8.56 -13.47 14.29
C CYS A 260 7.85 -12.60 13.27
N LEU A 261 7.97 -12.91 11.99
CA LEU A 261 7.26 -12.25 10.91
C LEU A 261 6.24 -13.21 10.31
N ILE A 262 4.97 -12.82 10.32
CA ILE A 262 3.88 -13.61 9.72
C ILE A 262 3.24 -12.76 8.61
N PHE A 263 3.21 -13.32 7.40
CA PHE A 263 2.56 -12.67 6.25
C PHE A 263 1.42 -13.53 5.73
N ILE A 264 0.32 -12.87 5.39
CA ILE A 264 -0.77 -13.44 4.59
C ILE A 264 -0.53 -13.08 3.13
N ALA A 265 -0.59 -14.08 2.27
CA ALA A 265 -0.59 -13.89 0.83
C ALA A 265 -2.02 -13.80 0.31
N GLU A 266 -2.29 -12.79 -0.49
CA GLU A 266 -3.57 -12.58 -1.15
C GLU A 266 -3.40 -12.62 -2.67
N ASP A 267 -4.39 -13.12 -3.38
CA ASP A 267 -4.45 -13.01 -4.84
C ASP A 267 -4.83 -11.58 -5.29
N ALA A 268 -4.96 -11.38 -6.60
CA ALA A 268 -5.25 -10.08 -7.20
C ALA A 268 -6.58 -9.45 -6.71
N ASP A 269 -7.52 -10.25 -6.26
CA ASP A 269 -8.81 -9.79 -5.73
C ASP A 269 -8.82 -9.63 -4.20
N GLY A 270 -7.70 -9.96 -3.56
CA GLY A 270 -7.54 -9.87 -2.12
C GLY A 270 -8.02 -11.10 -1.37
N THR A 271 -8.25 -12.21 -2.08
CA THR A 271 -8.60 -13.49 -1.45
C THR A 271 -7.33 -14.10 -0.86
N PRO A 272 -7.34 -14.48 0.43
CA PRO A 272 -6.21 -15.17 1.04
C PRO A 272 -5.89 -16.50 0.36
N VAL A 273 -4.63 -16.71 0.00
CA VAL A 273 -4.17 -17.93 -0.69
C VAL A 273 -3.18 -18.77 0.12
N GLY A 274 -2.66 -18.22 1.20
CA GLY A 274 -1.72 -18.91 2.07
C GLY A 274 -1.01 -17.96 3.04
N GLN A 275 -0.15 -18.54 3.88
CA GLN A 275 0.68 -17.78 4.82
C GLN A 275 2.14 -18.22 4.72
N ILE A 276 3.04 -17.31 5.06
CA ILE A 276 4.45 -17.59 5.28
C ILE A 276 4.91 -16.93 6.58
N ARG A 277 5.62 -17.69 7.41
CA ARG A 277 6.13 -17.24 8.71
C ARG A 277 7.64 -17.43 8.75
N PHE A 278 8.32 -16.50 9.39
CA PHE A 278 9.75 -16.55 9.67
C PHE A 278 9.98 -16.38 11.16
N GLU A 279 10.72 -17.30 11.77
CA GLU A 279 11.19 -17.21 13.15
C GLU A 279 12.71 -16.96 13.12
N VAL A 280 13.11 -15.76 13.52
CA VAL A 280 14.52 -15.30 13.45
C VAL A 280 15.27 -15.77 14.70
N THR A 281 16.40 -16.42 14.50
CA THR A 281 17.31 -16.84 15.56
C THR A 281 18.74 -16.52 15.13
N GLY A 282 19.40 -15.60 15.84
CA GLY A 282 20.74 -15.14 15.49
C GLY A 282 20.79 -14.52 14.08
N GLU A 283 21.64 -15.07 13.22
CA GLU A 283 21.81 -14.59 11.82
C GLU A 283 20.98 -15.39 10.79
N GLY A 284 20.09 -16.27 11.23
CA GLY A 284 19.22 -17.09 10.38
C GLY A 284 17.74 -16.93 10.73
N ALA A 285 16.87 -17.41 9.84
CA ALA A 285 15.43 -17.52 10.09
C ALA A 285 14.93 -18.90 9.66
N GLU A 286 14.09 -19.52 10.48
CA GLU A 286 13.33 -20.70 10.08
C GLU A 286 12.04 -20.26 9.40
N VAL A 287 11.69 -20.93 8.29
CA VAL A 287 10.50 -20.62 7.50
C VAL A 287 9.45 -21.71 7.61
N GLY A 288 8.22 -21.29 7.91
CA GLY A 288 7.02 -22.12 7.82
C GLY A 288 6.08 -21.57 6.75
N VAL A 289 5.52 -22.44 5.91
CA VAL A 289 4.61 -22.05 4.83
C VAL A 289 3.41 -22.97 4.75
N SER A 290 2.22 -22.41 4.51
CA SER A 290 1.04 -23.18 4.14
C SER A 290 0.25 -22.46 3.05
N VAL A 291 -0.36 -23.24 2.15
CA VAL A 291 -1.20 -22.77 1.04
C VAL A 291 -2.61 -23.30 1.24
N ASP A 292 -3.59 -22.43 1.06
CA ASP A 292 -5.01 -22.79 1.12
C ASP A 292 -5.28 -23.99 0.22
N LYS A 293 -6.15 -24.91 0.68
CA LYS A 293 -6.46 -26.16 -0.02
C LYS A 293 -6.94 -25.94 -1.46
N SER A 294 -7.71 -24.87 -1.71
CA SER A 294 -8.23 -24.53 -3.03
C SER A 294 -7.19 -23.96 -3.99
N LYS A 295 -6.02 -23.57 -3.47
CA LYS A 295 -4.93 -22.91 -4.22
C LYS A 295 -3.68 -23.79 -4.36
N ARG A 296 -3.68 -25.02 -3.83
CA ARG A 296 -2.56 -25.99 -3.96
C ARG A 296 -2.39 -26.44 -5.41
N ASN A 297 -1.18 -26.87 -5.74
CA ASN A 297 -0.80 -27.35 -7.09
C ASN A 297 -0.94 -26.29 -8.21
N LEU A 298 -1.26 -25.04 -7.87
CA LEU A 298 -1.34 -23.93 -8.80
C LEU A 298 -0.07 -23.09 -8.86
N GLY A 299 1.01 -23.49 -8.19
CA GLY A 299 2.31 -22.78 -8.15
C GLY A 299 2.39 -21.62 -7.14
N TYR A 300 1.37 -21.40 -6.34
CA TYR A 300 1.38 -20.36 -5.31
C TYR A 300 2.42 -20.62 -4.21
N GLY A 301 2.69 -21.87 -3.86
CA GLY A 301 3.70 -22.21 -2.83
C GLY A 301 5.10 -21.68 -3.17
N THR A 302 5.57 -21.90 -4.39
CA THR A 302 6.87 -21.39 -4.86
C THR A 302 6.89 -19.86 -4.85
N LEU A 303 5.86 -19.21 -5.40
CA LEU A 303 5.76 -17.75 -5.47
C LEU A 303 5.72 -17.13 -4.06
N LEU A 304 5.01 -17.75 -3.13
CA LEU A 304 4.92 -17.33 -1.72
C LEU A 304 6.28 -17.39 -1.03
N ILE A 305 7.04 -18.49 -1.23
CA ILE A 305 8.38 -18.65 -0.69
C ILE A 305 9.32 -17.58 -1.26
N GLU A 306 9.34 -17.39 -2.59
CA GLU A 306 10.20 -16.39 -3.25
C GLU A 306 9.94 -14.97 -2.76
N GLN A 307 8.67 -14.58 -2.63
CA GLN A 307 8.32 -13.24 -2.20
C GLN A 307 8.55 -13.04 -0.70
N GLY A 308 8.17 -14.02 0.12
CA GLY A 308 8.39 -13.96 1.57
C GLY A 308 9.87 -13.87 1.93
N VAL A 309 10.73 -14.66 1.25
CA VAL A 309 12.18 -14.58 1.45
C VAL A 309 12.75 -13.22 1.05
N LYS A 310 12.28 -12.63 -0.05
CA LYS A 310 12.69 -11.26 -0.41
C LYS A 310 12.28 -10.27 0.67
N GLU A 311 11.11 -10.44 1.25
CA GLU A 311 10.61 -9.54 2.29
C GLU A 311 11.37 -9.70 3.62
N VAL A 312 11.62 -10.92 4.10
CA VAL A 312 12.40 -11.11 5.33
C VAL A 312 13.85 -10.61 5.17
N PHE A 313 14.49 -10.82 4.03
CA PHE A 313 15.83 -10.28 3.77
C PHE A 313 15.84 -8.74 3.67
N ARG A 314 14.72 -8.11 3.33
CA ARG A 314 14.59 -6.65 3.32
C ARG A 314 14.35 -6.09 4.72
N SER A 315 13.52 -6.77 5.50
CA SER A 315 13.07 -6.31 6.83
C SER A 315 14.06 -6.64 7.93
N MET A 316 14.81 -7.76 7.81
CA MET A 316 15.68 -8.28 8.87
C MET A 316 17.14 -8.38 8.43
N ILE A 317 18.06 -8.26 9.42
CA ILE A 317 19.50 -8.44 9.20
C ILE A 317 19.84 -9.92 9.44
N ILE A 318 19.48 -10.78 8.49
CA ILE A 318 19.80 -12.21 8.53
C ILE A 318 20.63 -12.59 7.32
N LYS A 319 21.41 -13.67 7.45
CA LYS A 319 22.29 -14.21 6.40
C LYS A 319 21.67 -15.37 5.64
N SER A 320 20.75 -16.12 6.27
CA SER A 320 20.16 -17.31 5.69
C SER A 320 18.72 -17.55 6.14
N VAL A 321 17.98 -18.29 5.32
CA VAL A 321 16.65 -18.82 5.64
C VAL A 321 16.72 -20.34 5.56
N HIS A 322 16.17 -21.02 6.56
CA HIS A 322 16.21 -22.46 6.76
C HIS A 322 14.81 -23.05 6.69
N ALA A 323 14.64 -24.13 5.94
CA ALA A 323 13.41 -24.90 5.86
C ALA A 323 13.67 -26.35 6.27
N PHE A 324 12.83 -26.90 7.13
CA PHE A 324 12.86 -28.31 7.55
C PHE A 324 11.58 -28.98 7.05
N ILE A 325 11.74 -30.02 6.23
CA ILE A 325 10.64 -30.61 5.46
C ILE A 325 10.66 -32.11 5.67
N LYS A 326 9.50 -32.74 5.96
CA LYS A 326 9.40 -34.18 5.97
C LYS A 326 9.74 -34.75 4.59
N PRO A 327 10.53 -35.86 4.48
CA PRO A 327 11.00 -36.40 3.20
C PRO A 327 9.88 -36.84 2.24
N ASP A 328 8.70 -37.16 2.75
CA ASP A 328 7.50 -37.53 1.98
C ASP A 328 6.69 -36.32 1.48
N ASN A 329 7.01 -35.08 1.91
CA ASN A 329 6.37 -33.87 1.45
C ASN A 329 7.01 -33.35 0.15
N ILE A 330 6.91 -34.16 -0.91
CA ILE A 330 7.50 -33.85 -2.23
C ILE A 330 7.03 -32.51 -2.79
N GLY A 331 5.77 -32.12 -2.52
CA GLY A 331 5.22 -30.84 -2.98
C GLY A 331 5.94 -29.64 -2.38
N SER A 332 6.25 -29.67 -1.09
CA SER A 332 7.03 -28.64 -0.39
C SER A 332 8.48 -28.64 -0.88
N ILE A 333 9.14 -29.79 -0.92
CA ILE A 333 10.52 -29.95 -1.41
C ILE A 333 10.69 -29.27 -2.77
N ARG A 334 9.86 -29.62 -3.76
CA ARG A 334 9.90 -29.00 -5.10
C ARG A 334 9.67 -27.50 -5.08
N SER A 335 8.83 -27.01 -4.18
CA SER A 335 8.54 -25.57 -4.08
C SER A 335 9.74 -24.79 -3.53
N PHE A 336 10.41 -25.33 -2.51
CA PHE A 336 11.62 -24.72 -1.95
C PHE A 336 12.82 -24.80 -2.91
N GLU A 337 13.02 -25.92 -3.60
CA GLU A 337 14.06 -26.04 -4.63
C GLU A 337 13.87 -25.04 -5.77
N LYS A 338 12.64 -24.90 -6.29
CA LYS A 338 12.30 -23.91 -7.32
C LYS A 338 12.51 -22.48 -6.83
N ALA A 339 12.29 -22.20 -5.54
CA ALA A 339 12.56 -20.91 -4.92
C ALA A 339 14.07 -20.67 -4.65
N GLY A 340 14.94 -21.63 -5.02
CA GLY A 340 16.39 -21.50 -4.96
C GLY A 340 17.04 -22.01 -3.67
N PHE A 341 16.30 -22.67 -2.81
CA PHE A 341 16.88 -23.35 -1.64
C PHE A 341 17.69 -24.55 -2.06
N ARG A 342 18.73 -24.85 -1.29
CA ARG A 342 19.62 -25.99 -1.52
C ARG A 342 19.53 -26.95 -0.35
N TYR A 343 19.47 -28.23 -0.65
CA TYR A 343 19.55 -29.31 0.32
C TYR A 343 20.90 -29.30 1.04
N VAL A 344 20.89 -29.47 2.35
CA VAL A 344 22.09 -29.47 3.22
C VAL A 344 22.30 -30.79 3.92
N GLY A 345 21.23 -31.48 4.29
CA GLY A 345 21.34 -32.78 4.99
C GLY A 345 20.04 -33.20 5.67
N LEU A 346 20.11 -34.33 6.37
CA LEU A 346 19.01 -34.82 7.19
C LEU A 346 19.23 -34.44 8.65
N TYR A 347 18.15 -33.99 9.27
CA TYR A 347 18.09 -33.62 10.69
C TYR A 347 16.98 -34.40 11.40
N ASN A 348 17.14 -34.62 12.70
CA ASN A 348 16.07 -35.14 13.53
C ASN A 348 15.39 -34.00 14.27
N ILE A 349 14.11 -33.79 13.99
CA ILE A 349 13.28 -32.78 14.66
C ILE A 349 12.16 -33.50 15.39
N LYS A 350 12.17 -33.40 16.72
CA LYS A 350 11.15 -34.03 17.59
C LYS A 350 10.90 -35.51 17.29
N GLY A 351 11.96 -36.27 16.95
CA GLY A 351 11.88 -37.68 16.62
C GLY A 351 11.56 -38.01 15.16
N TYR A 352 11.33 -37.01 14.32
CA TYR A 352 11.08 -37.19 12.88
C TYR A 352 12.31 -36.81 12.05
N ASN A 353 12.55 -37.58 10.97
CA ASN A 353 13.51 -37.17 9.96
C ASN A 353 13.00 -35.98 9.18
N ALA A 354 13.84 -34.98 9.04
CA ALA A 354 13.56 -33.75 8.27
C ALA A 354 14.71 -33.49 7.30
N GLU A 355 14.39 -33.23 6.05
CA GLU A 355 15.32 -32.68 5.09
C GLU A 355 15.50 -31.17 5.35
N HIS A 356 16.75 -30.74 5.45
CA HIS A 356 17.13 -29.38 5.72
C HIS A 356 17.52 -28.69 4.41
N TYR A 357 16.84 -27.62 4.09
CA TYR A 357 17.07 -26.73 2.94
C TYR A 357 17.46 -25.35 3.40
N VAL A 358 18.41 -24.70 2.70
CA VAL A 358 18.93 -23.37 3.05
C VAL A 358 18.97 -22.46 1.83
N LEU A 359 18.57 -21.22 2.03
CA LEU A 359 18.80 -20.13 1.08
C LEU A 359 19.67 -19.06 1.74
N VAL A 360 20.83 -18.78 1.18
CA VAL A 360 21.77 -17.77 1.67
C VAL A 360 21.53 -16.43 0.97
N ARG A 361 21.57 -15.34 1.72
CA ARG A 361 21.44 -13.98 1.20
C ARG A 361 22.56 -13.65 0.22
N LYS A 362 22.23 -13.29 -1.01
CA LYS A 362 23.24 -12.87 -2.00
C LYS A 362 23.82 -11.51 -1.63
N LYS A 363 25.16 -11.34 -1.80
CA LYS A 363 25.83 -10.04 -1.70
C LYS A 363 25.19 -9.08 -2.73
N GLY A 364 24.62 -7.97 -2.31
CA GLY A 364 23.96 -6.98 -3.20
C GLY A 364 22.51 -6.63 -2.87
N PHE A 365 21.88 -7.28 -1.91
CA PHE A 365 20.61 -6.80 -1.36
C PHE A 365 20.89 -5.59 -0.46
N SER A 366 20.90 -4.37 -1.04
CA SER A 366 21.01 -3.14 -0.27
C SER A 366 19.71 -2.87 0.50
N LYS A 367 19.85 -2.30 1.70
CA LYS A 367 18.74 -1.68 2.45
C LYS A 367 18.19 -0.53 1.63
N SER A 368 17.12 -0.73 0.88
CA SER A 368 16.28 0.37 0.43
C SER A 368 15.13 0.49 1.44
N HIS A 369 15.26 1.45 2.36
CA HIS A 369 14.25 1.97 3.29
C HIS A 369 13.50 0.91 4.11
N CYS A 370 13.87 0.81 5.38
CA CYS A 370 13.15 0.06 6.40
C CYS A 370 11.69 0.49 6.44
N PHE A 371 10.78 -0.46 6.26
CA PHE A 371 9.42 -0.33 6.75
C PHE A 371 9.48 -0.33 8.28
N GLY A 372 9.44 0.85 8.87
CA GLY A 372 9.21 0.98 10.30
C GLY A 372 7.74 0.65 10.57
N TYR A 373 7.46 -0.61 10.90
CA TYR A 373 6.21 -0.93 11.56
C TYR A 373 6.34 -0.41 12.99
N LYS A 374 5.78 0.77 13.30
CA LYS A 374 5.48 1.16 14.66
C LYS A 374 4.26 0.37 15.11
N THR A 375 4.47 -0.56 16.02
CA THR A 375 3.42 -1.08 16.91
C THR A 375 3.16 0.02 17.93
N GLU A 376 2.03 0.68 17.87
CA GLU A 376 1.31 1.28 18.97
C GLU A 376 -0.04 0.59 19.12
#